data_998c4390fbb35c3b6a38df5f4aa27a7a
#
_entry.id   998c4390fbb35c3b6a38df5f4aa27a7a
#
_cell.length_a   1.000
_cell.length_b   1.000
_cell.length_c   1.000
_cell.angle_alpha   90.00
_cell.angle_beta   90.00
_cell.angle_gamma   90.00
#
_symmetry.space_group_name_H-M   'P 1'
#
loop_
_entity.id
_entity.type
_entity.pdbx_description
1 polymer ?
#
loop_
_entity_poly.entity_id
_entity_poly.type
_entity_poly.pdbx_seq_one_letter_code
_entity_poly.pdbx_strand_id
1 'polypeptide(L)'
;YFVTTAVGGSYDYIAHTEMDKVAQYCDYINVMSYDYADGSDSISGHHTNLFGSGNDTSRYSADKSIKAFLAAGVPSQKIVIGMAFYGKGWQMATSDNNGLYAKAVGPARGGGFTRIKDSPESKSGFVRYWDEAAQAPYLFNADKKIFISYDDETSVKMKCNYVKDHHLGGAMFWEYS
;
A
#
# COMPACT_ATOMS: atom_id res chain seq x y z
N TYR A 1 -1.07 13.15 -27.06
CA TYR A 1 -1.74 13.14 -25.76
C TYR A 1 -1.79 11.70 -25.27
N PHE A 2 -1.73 11.50 -23.93
CA PHE A 2 -1.94 10.20 -23.30
C PHE A 2 -3.33 10.13 -22.70
N VAL A 3 -3.98 8.99 -22.82
CA VAL A 3 -5.25 8.67 -22.14
C VAL A 3 -4.92 7.67 -21.04
N THR A 4 -5.19 8.00 -19.79
CA THR A 4 -4.91 7.14 -18.66
C THR A 4 -6.14 7.01 -17.77
N THR A 5 -6.19 5.93 -17.00
CA THR A 5 -7.22 5.72 -15.98
C THR A 5 -6.60 5.32 -14.66
N ALA A 6 -7.21 5.71 -13.54
CA ALA A 6 -6.85 5.21 -12.21
C ALA A 6 -7.90 4.19 -11.78
N VAL A 7 -7.45 3.03 -11.31
CA VAL A 7 -8.28 1.86 -11.04
C VAL A 7 -7.99 1.26 -9.68
N GLY A 8 -9.01 0.71 -9.03
CA GLY A 8 -8.85 0.01 -7.75
C GLY A 8 -7.98 -1.24 -7.88
N GLY A 9 -7.14 -1.51 -6.88
CA GLY A 9 -6.22 -2.65 -6.85
C GLY A 9 -6.85 -3.98 -6.43
N SER A 10 -8.17 -4.12 -6.39
CA SER A 10 -8.87 -5.32 -5.88
C SER A 10 -9.41 -6.21 -6.99
N TYR A 11 -9.62 -7.51 -6.68
CA TYR A 11 -10.31 -8.44 -7.58
C TYR A 11 -11.75 -8.03 -7.86
N ASP A 12 -12.43 -7.43 -6.90
CA ASP A 12 -13.81 -6.95 -7.10
C ASP A 12 -13.89 -5.90 -8.20
N TYR A 13 -12.89 -5.01 -8.30
CA TYR A 13 -12.82 -4.04 -9.38
C TYR A 13 -12.67 -4.74 -10.73
N ILE A 14 -11.75 -5.70 -10.83
CA ILE A 14 -11.47 -6.45 -12.06
C ILE A 14 -12.67 -7.30 -12.47
N ALA A 15 -13.37 -7.92 -11.52
CA ALA A 15 -14.53 -8.77 -11.79
C ALA A 15 -15.72 -8.00 -12.42
N HIS A 16 -15.77 -6.67 -12.23
CA HIS A 16 -16.83 -5.82 -12.75
C HIS A 16 -16.37 -4.92 -13.92
N THR A 17 -15.15 -5.14 -14.43
CA THR A 17 -14.59 -4.35 -15.54
C THR A 17 -13.89 -5.24 -16.56
N GLU A 18 -14.07 -4.92 -17.84
CA GLU A 18 -13.38 -5.61 -18.95
C GLU A 18 -12.01 -4.96 -19.20
N MET A 19 -11.04 -5.25 -18.31
CA MET A 19 -9.76 -4.56 -18.31
C MET A 19 -8.90 -4.81 -19.56
N ASP A 20 -9.05 -5.94 -20.22
CA ASP A 20 -8.47 -6.23 -21.53
C ASP A 20 -8.94 -5.25 -22.61
N LYS A 21 -10.23 -4.89 -22.59
CA LYS A 21 -10.81 -3.90 -23.50
C LYS A 21 -10.39 -2.48 -23.11
N VAL A 22 -10.43 -2.13 -21.83
CA VAL A 22 -9.97 -0.82 -21.34
C VAL A 22 -8.52 -0.57 -21.76
N ALA A 23 -7.67 -1.59 -21.66
CA ALA A 23 -6.26 -1.50 -22.04
C ALA A 23 -6.04 -1.23 -23.55
N GLN A 24 -7.02 -1.48 -24.41
CA GLN A 24 -6.91 -1.16 -25.84
C GLN A 24 -7.01 0.35 -26.09
N TYR A 25 -7.73 1.08 -25.25
CA TYR A 25 -8.00 2.52 -25.42
C TYR A 25 -7.15 3.40 -24.52
N CYS A 26 -6.60 2.87 -23.44
CA CYS A 26 -5.72 3.61 -22.52
C CYS A 26 -4.25 3.37 -22.83
N ASP A 27 -3.44 4.43 -22.73
CA ASP A 27 -1.98 4.35 -22.80
C ASP A 27 -1.41 3.72 -21.53
N TYR A 28 -1.94 4.14 -20.36
CA TYR A 28 -1.55 3.60 -19.06
C TYR A 28 -2.76 3.37 -18.15
N ILE A 29 -2.62 2.35 -17.31
CA ILE A 29 -3.57 1.98 -16.26
C ILE A 29 -2.85 2.14 -14.92
N ASN A 30 -3.25 3.19 -14.18
CA ASN A 30 -2.69 3.52 -12.88
C ASN A 30 -3.39 2.69 -11.80
N VAL A 31 -2.76 1.62 -11.36
CA VAL A 31 -3.31 0.75 -10.32
C VAL A 31 -3.09 1.39 -8.96
N MET A 32 -4.16 1.76 -8.28
CA MET A 32 -4.13 2.27 -6.90
C MET A 32 -3.83 1.11 -5.94
N SER A 33 -2.56 0.68 -5.94
CA SER A 33 -2.03 -0.44 -5.14
C SER A 33 -1.74 -0.03 -3.70
N TYR A 34 -2.73 0.57 -3.07
CA TYR A 34 -2.74 1.03 -1.69
C TYR A 34 -4.18 1.01 -1.13
N ASP A 35 -4.34 1.41 0.12
CA ASP A 35 -5.60 1.34 0.88
C ASP A 35 -6.13 -0.09 1.07
N TYR A 36 -5.23 -1.07 1.14
CA TYR A 36 -5.58 -2.48 1.37
C TYR A 36 -6.09 -2.76 2.79
N ALA A 37 -5.79 -1.86 3.72
CA ALA A 37 -6.24 -1.88 5.09
C ALA A 37 -6.42 -0.44 5.59
N ASP A 38 -7.31 -0.22 6.55
CA ASP A 38 -7.48 1.09 7.18
C ASP A 38 -7.89 0.98 8.65
N GLY A 39 -7.89 2.14 9.35
CA GLY A 39 -8.12 2.19 10.78
C GLY A 39 -9.51 1.70 11.24
N SER A 40 -10.45 1.43 10.34
CA SER A 40 -11.74 0.81 10.66
C SER A 40 -11.65 -0.71 10.80
N ASP A 41 -10.56 -1.32 10.29
CA ASP A 41 -10.32 -2.75 10.44
C ASP A 41 -10.05 -3.09 11.91
N SER A 42 -10.64 -4.19 12.39
CA SER A 42 -10.45 -4.68 13.75
C SER A 42 -9.06 -5.28 14.01
N ILE A 43 -8.31 -5.55 12.95
CA ILE A 43 -6.93 -6.03 12.98
C ILE A 43 -6.09 -5.10 12.12
N SER A 44 -4.98 -4.60 12.67
CA SER A 44 -4.03 -3.77 11.93
C SER A 44 -3.35 -4.53 10.80
N GLY A 45 -2.79 -3.79 9.84
CA GLY A 45 -2.05 -4.39 8.74
C GLY A 45 -1.45 -3.35 7.80
N HIS A 46 -0.79 -3.82 6.77
CA HIS A 46 -0.24 -2.93 5.77
C HIS A 46 -1.31 -2.45 4.80
N HIS A 47 -1.32 -1.16 4.49
CA HIS A 47 -2.22 -0.61 3.48
C HIS A 47 -1.56 -0.43 2.11
N THR A 48 -0.23 -0.57 2.01
CA THR A 48 0.53 -0.30 0.78
C THR A 48 1.74 -1.24 0.60
N ASN A 49 1.64 -2.46 1.10
CA ASN A 49 2.70 -3.48 1.03
C ASN A 49 2.95 -3.98 -0.40
N LEU A 50 4.22 -4.30 -0.69
CA LEU A 50 4.58 -4.86 -1.99
C LEU A 50 4.13 -6.31 -2.12
N PHE A 51 4.40 -7.14 -1.11
CA PHE A 51 4.01 -8.57 -1.09
C PHE A 51 3.02 -8.88 0.03
N GLY A 52 2.35 -10.03 -0.08
CA GLY A 52 1.53 -10.55 1.00
C GLY A 52 2.40 -11.07 2.15
N SER A 53 2.00 -10.85 3.39
CA SER A 53 2.61 -11.49 4.55
C SER A 53 1.99 -12.86 4.79
N GLY A 54 2.79 -13.84 5.21
CA GLY A 54 2.31 -15.16 5.61
C GLY A 54 1.30 -15.13 6.77
N ASN A 55 1.28 -14.05 7.55
CA ASN A 55 0.37 -13.83 8.66
C ASN A 55 -0.96 -13.18 8.25
N ASP A 56 -1.05 -12.66 7.02
CA ASP A 56 -2.26 -12.03 6.49
C ASP A 56 -2.43 -12.34 5.00
N THR A 57 -2.80 -13.57 4.72
CA THR A 57 -3.02 -14.06 3.34
C THR A 57 -4.33 -13.57 2.74
N SER A 58 -5.26 -13.06 3.55
CA SER A 58 -6.57 -12.60 3.11
C SER A 58 -6.53 -11.23 2.45
N ARG A 59 -5.55 -10.39 2.81
CA ARG A 59 -5.43 -9.03 2.29
C ARG A 59 -4.68 -8.97 0.98
N TYR A 60 -4.89 -7.86 0.30
CA TYR A 60 -4.21 -7.55 -0.94
C TYR A 60 -2.75 -7.11 -0.70
N SER A 61 -2.02 -7.09 -1.79
CA SER A 61 -0.68 -6.51 -1.90
C SER A 61 -0.52 -5.97 -3.32
N ALA A 62 0.46 -5.11 -3.53
CA ALA A 62 0.72 -4.58 -4.87
C ALA A 62 1.01 -5.72 -5.87
N ASP A 63 1.79 -6.73 -5.49
CA ASP A 63 2.08 -7.91 -6.31
C ASP A 63 0.79 -8.68 -6.70
N LYS A 64 -0.11 -8.93 -5.74
CA LYS A 64 -1.40 -9.58 -6.03
C LYS A 64 -2.24 -8.76 -7.00
N SER A 65 -2.31 -7.44 -6.80
CA SER A 65 -3.04 -6.54 -7.69
C SER A 65 -2.46 -6.57 -9.11
N ILE A 66 -1.15 -6.41 -9.26
CA ILE A 66 -0.49 -6.42 -10.58
C ILE A 66 -0.72 -7.75 -11.29
N LYS A 67 -0.54 -8.88 -10.59
CA LYS A 67 -0.80 -10.22 -11.15
C LYS A 67 -2.24 -10.39 -11.60
N ALA A 68 -3.21 -9.82 -10.87
CA ALA A 68 -4.61 -9.87 -11.25
C ALA A 68 -4.91 -9.06 -12.53
N PHE A 69 -4.31 -7.88 -12.69
CA PHE A 69 -4.44 -7.09 -13.94
C PHE A 69 -3.76 -7.78 -15.13
N LEU A 70 -2.60 -8.39 -14.93
CA LEU A 70 -1.93 -9.21 -15.96
C LEU A 70 -2.81 -10.37 -16.38
N ALA A 71 -3.39 -11.11 -15.44
CA ALA A 71 -4.31 -12.21 -15.68
C ALA A 71 -5.60 -11.77 -16.39
N ALA A 72 -6.05 -10.54 -16.15
CA ALA A 72 -7.17 -9.91 -16.85
C ALA A 72 -6.83 -9.40 -18.25
N GLY A 73 -5.65 -9.68 -18.78
CA GLY A 73 -5.24 -9.35 -20.14
C GLY A 73 -4.66 -7.95 -20.35
N VAL A 74 -4.32 -7.24 -19.27
CA VAL A 74 -3.64 -5.94 -19.37
C VAL A 74 -2.15 -6.16 -19.66
N PRO A 75 -1.57 -5.59 -20.73
CA PRO A 75 -0.14 -5.68 -21.01
C PRO A 75 0.69 -5.03 -19.88
N SER A 76 1.78 -5.67 -19.47
CA SER A 76 2.64 -5.19 -18.38
C SER A 76 3.11 -3.75 -18.59
N GLN A 77 3.49 -3.40 -19.82
CA GLN A 77 3.97 -2.06 -20.18
C GLN A 77 2.92 -0.95 -20.04
N LYS A 78 1.65 -1.31 -19.86
CA LYS A 78 0.56 -0.36 -19.60
C LYS A 78 0.21 -0.23 -18.13
N ILE A 79 0.68 -1.13 -17.28
CA ILE A 79 0.41 -1.13 -15.85
C ILE A 79 1.38 -0.19 -15.13
N VAL A 80 0.84 0.74 -14.38
CA VAL A 80 1.58 1.68 -13.51
C VAL A 80 1.25 1.38 -12.06
N ILE A 81 2.26 1.02 -11.25
CA ILE A 81 2.07 0.69 -9.83
C ILE A 81 1.89 1.95 -8.98
N GLY A 82 0.96 1.93 -8.04
CA GLY A 82 0.70 3.02 -7.10
C GLY A 82 1.59 2.96 -5.85
N MET A 83 1.99 4.13 -5.37
CA MET A 83 2.72 4.34 -4.12
C MET A 83 1.94 5.31 -3.25
N ALA A 84 1.85 5.03 -1.94
CA ALA A 84 1.15 5.89 -1.00
C ALA A 84 2.13 6.86 -0.32
N PHE A 85 2.06 8.16 -0.64
CA PHE A 85 2.83 9.16 0.08
C PHE A 85 2.09 9.69 1.31
N TYR A 86 1.39 8.76 1.97
CA TYR A 86 0.66 8.95 3.21
C TYR A 86 0.61 7.65 4.01
N GLY A 87 0.22 7.75 5.26
CA GLY A 87 0.03 6.60 6.13
C GLY A 87 -1.39 6.49 6.66
N LYS A 88 -1.76 5.26 6.98
CA LYS A 88 -2.99 4.90 7.71
C LYS A 88 -2.64 4.45 9.11
N GLY A 89 -3.44 4.86 10.10
CA GLY A 89 -3.16 4.60 11.50
C GLY A 89 -4.27 3.85 12.22
N TRP A 90 -3.86 3.05 13.22
CA TRP A 90 -4.74 2.31 14.11
C TRP A 90 -4.41 2.59 15.57
N GLN A 91 -5.43 2.73 16.40
CA GLN A 91 -5.31 2.63 17.84
C GLN A 91 -5.36 1.16 18.23
N MET A 92 -4.31 0.66 18.87
CA MET A 92 -4.17 -0.75 19.21
C MET A 92 -4.73 -1.06 20.61
N ALA A 93 -5.29 -2.26 20.77
CA ALA A 93 -5.72 -2.77 22.08
C ALA A 93 -4.53 -3.05 23.00
N THR A 94 -3.47 -3.65 22.46
CA THR A 94 -2.26 -4.05 23.16
C THR A 94 -1.01 -3.57 22.42
N SER A 95 0.16 -3.85 22.95
CA SER A 95 1.45 -3.62 22.28
C SER A 95 2.03 -4.90 21.64
N ASP A 96 1.24 -5.96 21.53
CA ASP A 96 1.69 -7.24 20.99
C ASP A 96 2.18 -7.05 19.53
N ASN A 97 3.24 -7.78 19.20
CA ASN A 97 3.88 -7.78 17.88
C ASN A 97 4.15 -6.36 17.34
N ASN A 98 4.46 -5.40 18.21
CA ASN A 98 4.62 -3.97 17.84
C ASN A 98 3.43 -3.44 17.03
N GLY A 99 2.24 -3.91 17.34
CA GLY A 99 0.98 -3.51 16.73
C GLY A 99 0.71 -4.10 15.34
N LEU A 100 1.61 -4.87 14.74
CA LEU A 100 1.41 -5.47 13.41
C LEU A 100 0.56 -6.74 13.50
N TYR A 101 -0.49 -6.83 12.68
CA TYR A 101 -1.46 -7.93 12.64
C TYR A 101 -2.11 -8.21 14.01
N ALA A 102 -2.27 -7.16 14.80
CA ALA A 102 -2.80 -7.20 16.15
C ALA A 102 -4.18 -6.53 16.23
N LYS A 103 -4.90 -6.80 17.33
CA LYS A 103 -6.24 -6.26 17.55
C LYS A 103 -6.20 -4.74 17.71
N ALA A 104 -6.98 -4.07 16.88
CA ALA A 104 -7.21 -2.63 16.95
C ALA A 104 -8.54 -2.33 17.66
N VAL A 105 -8.64 -1.13 18.23
CA VAL A 105 -9.86 -0.60 18.86
C VAL A 105 -10.49 0.55 18.07
N GLY A 106 -9.82 1.02 17.02
CA GLY A 106 -10.33 2.05 16.13
C GLY A 106 -9.24 2.74 15.33
N PRO A 107 -9.61 3.75 14.54
CA PRO A 107 -8.68 4.51 13.73
C PRO A 107 -7.79 5.41 14.58
N ALA A 108 -6.56 5.62 14.10
CA ALA A 108 -5.67 6.66 14.56
C ALA A 108 -5.20 7.51 13.37
N ARG A 109 -4.61 8.67 13.65
CA ARG A 109 -4.17 9.58 12.60
C ARG A 109 -2.87 9.05 11.95
N GLY A 110 -2.93 8.74 10.65
CA GLY A 110 -1.77 8.55 9.79
C GLY A 110 -1.20 9.90 9.34
N GLY A 111 -1.57 10.32 8.14
CA GLY A 111 -1.22 11.62 7.56
C GLY A 111 -0.25 11.52 6.40
N GLY A 112 0.04 12.64 5.73
CA GLY A 112 0.99 12.71 4.62
C GLY A 112 2.41 12.33 5.03
N PHE A 113 3.23 11.91 4.08
CA PHE A 113 4.59 11.42 4.34
C PHE A 113 5.46 12.45 5.06
N THR A 114 5.39 13.73 4.66
CA THR A 114 6.14 14.82 5.30
C THR A 114 5.83 14.91 6.79
N ARG A 115 4.54 14.79 7.17
CA ARG A 115 4.14 14.76 8.58
C ARG A 115 4.71 13.53 9.30
N ILE A 116 4.62 12.35 8.71
CA ILE A 116 5.13 11.10 9.30
C ILE A 116 6.63 11.20 9.54
N LYS A 117 7.37 11.79 8.58
CA LYS A 117 8.82 11.92 8.64
C LYS A 117 9.30 13.01 9.58
N ASP A 118 8.65 14.19 9.57
CA ASP A 118 9.25 15.41 10.10
C ASP A 118 8.54 16.02 11.31
N SER A 119 7.30 15.60 11.63
CA SER A 119 6.60 16.20 12.77
C SER A 119 7.22 15.79 14.11
N PRO A 120 7.27 16.68 15.10
CA PRO A 120 7.72 16.33 16.47
C PRO A 120 6.88 15.21 17.09
N GLU A 121 5.59 15.13 16.75
CA GLU A 121 4.68 14.09 17.24
C GLU A 121 5.04 12.71 16.72
N SER A 122 5.43 12.60 15.44
CA SER A 122 5.84 11.33 14.82
C SER A 122 7.23 10.88 15.27
N LYS A 123 8.09 11.84 15.68
CA LYS A 123 9.41 11.53 16.24
C LYS A 123 9.37 11.14 17.72
N SER A 124 8.28 11.46 18.45
CA SER A 124 8.16 11.21 19.89
C SER A 124 7.59 9.82 20.16
N GLY A 125 8.49 8.87 20.51
CA GLY A 125 8.14 7.53 20.94
C GLY A 125 7.71 6.57 19.84
N PHE A 126 7.75 6.99 18.57
CA PHE A 126 7.57 6.07 17.44
C PHE A 126 8.88 5.40 17.05
N VAL A 127 8.83 4.08 16.85
CA VAL A 127 9.92 3.26 16.34
C VAL A 127 9.54 2.73 14.96
N ARG A 128 10.46 2.83 14.01
CA ARG A 128 10.31 2.23 12.69
C ARG A 128 10.65 0.75 12.72
N TYR A 129 9.77 -0.03 12.15
CA TYR A 129 9.94 -1.45 11.92
C TYR A 129 9.84 -1.77 10.43
N TRP A 130 10.26 -2.97 10.06
CA TRP A 130 10.20 -3.47 8.70
C TRP A 130 9.64 -4.90 8.69
N ASP A 131 8.64 -5.15 7.85
CA ASP A 131 8.12 -6.49 7.59
C ASP A 131 8.81 -7.05 6.34
N GLU A 132 9.73 -8.00 6.54
CA GLU A 132 10.49 -8.62 5.46
C GLU A 132 9.61 -9.39 4.46
N ALA A 133 8.55 -10.04 4.93
CA ALA A 133 7.65 -10.78 4.05
C ALA A 133 6.82 -9.86 3.18
N ALA A 134 6.32 -8.77 3.75
CA ALA A 134 5.51 -7.78 3.06
C ALA A 134 6.34 -6.76 2.26
N GLN A 135 7.64 -6.64 2.54
CA GLN A 135 8.54 -5.59 2.05
C GLN A 135 7.94 -4.19 2.30
N ALA A 136 7.54 -3.96 3.55
CA ALA A 136 6.82 -2.77 3.94
C ALA A 136 7.27 -2.24 5.31
N PRO A 137 7.43 -0.91 5.46
CA PRO A 137 7.69 -0.27 6.74
C PRO A 137 6.40 -0.04 7.53
N TYR A 138 6.57 0.08 8.85
CA TYR A 138 5.54 0.61 9.73
C TYR A 138 6.15 1.30 10.93
N LEU A 139 5.39 2.19 11.54
CA LEU A 139 5.71 2.84 12.80
C LEU A 139 4.85 2.27 13.92
N PHE A 140 5.44 2.10 15.08
CA PHE A 140 4.70 1.76 16.29
C PHE A 140 5.16 2.61 17.47
N ASN A 141 4.18 3.13 18.22
CA ASN A 141 4.39 3.80 19.49
C ASN A 141 3.80 2.95 20.61
N ALA A 142 4.64 2.35 21.43
CA ALA A 142 4.23 1.42 22.49
C ALA A 142 3.45 2.11 23.62
N ASP A 143 3.81 3.33 23.97
CA ASP A 143 3.16 4.08 25.06
C ASP A 143 1.74 4.53 24.66
N LYS A 144 1.61 5.05 23.43
CA LYS A 144 0.33 5.51 22.87
C LYS A 144 -0.48 4.37 22.24
N LYS A 145 0.13 3.21 22.03
CA LYS A 145 -0.43 2.06 21.29
C LYS A 145 -0.97 2.49 19.92
N ILE A 146 -0.15 3.20 19.15
CA ILE A 146 -0.49 3.65 17.81
C ILE A 146 0.40 2.94 16.80
N PHE A 147 -0.23 2.29 15.84
CA PHE A 147 0.39 1.68 14.67
C PHE A 147 0.12 2.54 13.43
N ILE A 148 1.13 2.74 12.58
CA ILE A 148 0.98 3.46 11.29
C ILE A 148 1.66 2.66 10.20
N SER A 149 0.89 2.25 9.19
CA SER A 149 1.40 1.70 7.93
C SER A 149 1.61 2.83 6.92
N TYR A 150 2.72 2.80 6.16
CA TYR A 150 3.06 3.84 5.19
C TYR A 150 4.10 3.32 4.18
N ASP A 151 4.42 4.12 3.15
CA ASP A 151 5.59 3.91 2.30
C ASP A 151 6.72 4.85 2.74
N ASP A 152 7.96 4.37 2.71
CA ASP A 152 9.17 5.17 2.88
C ASP A 152 10.13 4.99 1.69
N GLU A 153 11.29 5.64 1.74
CA GLU A 153 12.29 5.59 0.67
C GLU A 153 12.72 4.15 0.35
N THR A 154 12.72 3.25 1.35
CA THR A 154 13.11 1.86 1.17
C THR A 154 12.03 1.09 0.41
N SER A 155 10.77 1.17 0.84
CA SER A 155 9.66 0.48 0.17
C SER A 155 9.41 1.03 -1.23
N VAL A 156 9.53 2.35 -1.43
CA VAL A 156 9.47 2.98 -2.76
C VAL A 156 10.56 2.43 -3.68
N LYS A 157 11.81 2.30 -3.19
CA LYS A 157 12.89 1.69 -3.97
C LYS A 157 12.59 0.25 -4.35
N MET A 158 12.01 -0.55 -3.43
CA MET A 158 11.61 -1.93 -3.73
C MET A 158 10.51 -1.98 -4.79
N LYS A 159 9.50 -1.11 -4.71
CA LYS A 159 8.47 -0.97 -5.75
C LYS A 159 9.05 -0.54 -7.10
N CYS A 160 10.02 0.38 -7.12
CA CYS A 160 10.70 0.77 -8.34
C CYS A 160 11.52 -0.39 -8.97
N ASN A 161 12.15 -1.23 -8.16
CA ASN A 161 12.83 -2.43 -8.64
C ASN A 161 11.80 -3.43 -9.20
N TYR A 162 10.69 -3.65 -8.50
CA TYR A 162 9.58 -4.48 -8.97
C TYR A 162 9.06 -4.04 -10.34
N VAL A 163 8.91 -2.73 -10.58
CA VAL A 163 8.54 -2.17 -11.90
C VAL A 163 9.51 -2.61 -12.99
N LYS A 164 10.82 -2.54 -12.73
CA LYS A 164 11.87 -2.93 -13.69
C LYS A 164 11.86 -4.43 -13.95
N ASP A 165 11.80 -5.22 -12.87
CA ASP A 165 11.88 -6.70 -12.94
C ASP A 165 10.66 -7.31 -13.65
N HIS A 166 9.50 -6.67 -13.56
CA HIS A 166 8.25 -7.11 -14.19
C HIS A 166 7.92 -6.35 -15.48
N HIS A 167 8.82 -5.49 -15.96
CA HIS A 167 8.63 -4.70 -17.20
C HIS A 167 7.31 -3.92 -17.19
N LEU A 168 6.96 -3.31 -16.06
CA LEU A 168 5.75 -2.50 -15.95
C LEU A 168 5.94 -1.13 -16.63
N GLY A 169 4.83 -0.46 -16.93
CA GLY A 169 4.81 0.86 -17.57
C GLY A 169 5.39 1.99 -16.70
N GLY A 170 5.43 1.81 -15.39
CA GLY A 170 6.00 2.82 -14.49
C GLY A 170 5.43 2.77 -13.08
N ALA A 171 5.62 3.87 -12.36
CA ALA A 171 5.08 4.09 -11.03
C ALA A 171 4.41 5.45 -10.94
N MET A 172 3.34 5.55 -10.16
CA MET A 172 2.68 6.79 -9.79
C MET A 172 2.55 6.89 -8.27
N PHE A 173 2.29 8.05 -7.74
CA PHE A 173 2.05 8.22 -6.31
C PHE A 173 0.81 9.07 -6.04
N TRP A 174 0.22 8.86 -4.89
CA TRP A 174 -0.81 9.67 -4.27
C TRP A 174 -0.41 9.98 -2.83
N GLU A 175 -0.30 11.23 -2.41
CA GLU A 175 -0.25 12.47 -3.15
C GLU A 175 0.91 13.34 -2.67
N TYR A 176 1.30 14.33 -3.46
CA TYR A 176 2.33 15.29 -3.06
C TYR A 176 1.75 16.29 -2.06
N SER A 177 2.15 16.16 -0.77
CA SER A 177 1.66 16.99 0.35
C SER A 177 2.81 17.40 1.29
#